data_f63e68fb35fb37a99f17d228b4537d0e
#
_entry.id   f63e68fb35fb37a99f17d228b4537d0e
#
_cell.length_a   1.000
_cell.length_b   1.000
_cell.length_c   1.000
_cell.angle_alpha   90.00
_cell.angle_beta   90.00
_cell.angle_gamma   90.00
#
_symmetry.space_group_name_H-M   'P 1'
#
loop_
_entity.id
_entity.type
_entity.pdbx_description
1 polymer ?
#
loop_
_entity_poly.entity_id
_entity_poly.type
_entity_poly.pdbx_seq_one_letter_code
_entity_poly.pdbx_strand_id
1 'polypeptide(L)'
;VSWLVPTAGFTTATWVPGTPGHSWQAVAAGGMSIGHKGMLLAKELLFVTGKELFLNEELIDRAKEELHQARGPDFNYQPLLGDRRPPLDYRK
;
A
#
# COMPACT_ATOMS: atom_id res chain seq x y z
N VAL A 1 -10.25 0.24 -2.90
CA VAL A 1 -9.99 0.06 -1.46
C VAL A 1 -9.85 1.43 -0.80
N SER A 2 -8.92 2.30 -1.22
CA SER A 2 -8.60 3.61 -0.62
C SER A 2 -9.76 4.62 -0.53
N TRP A 3 -10.83 4.42 -1.29
CA TRP A 3 -12.06 5.22 -1.16
C TRP A 3 -13.04 4.70 -0.11
N LEU A 4 -12.80 3.50 0.43
CA LEU A 4 -13.67 2.87 1.43
C LEU A 4 -13.05 2.82 2.83
N VAL A 5 -11.72 2.71 2.89
CA VAL A 5 -10.96 2.67 4.14
C VAL A 5 -9.75 3.60 4.07
N PRO A 6 -9.33 4.20 5.19
CA PRO A 6 -8.10 4.98 5.25
C PRO A 6 -6.92 4.14 4.75
N THR A 7 -6.12 4.72 3.86
CA THR A 7 -5.01 4.01 3.23
C THR A 7 -3.79 4.92 3.20
N ALA A 8 -2.68 4.41 3.69
CA ALA A 8 -1.37 5.04 3.57
C ALA A 8 -0.38 4.07 2.92
N GLY A 9 0.68 4.60 2.36
CA GLY A 9 1.74 3.81 1.74
C GLY A 9 3.10 4.48 1.93
N PHE A 10 4.14 3.67 1.85
CA PHE A 10 5.52 4.16 1.86
C PHE A 10 6.37 3.30 0.94
N THR A 11 7.54 3.79 0.59
CA THR A 11 8.56 3.05 -0.15
C THR A 11 9.87 3.12 0.59
N THR A 12 10.69 2.08 0.42
CA THR A 12 12.06 2.04 0.93
C THR A 12 13.05 1.83 -0.20
N ALA A 13 14.26 2.36 -0.05
CA ALA A 13 15.30 2.19 -1.05
C ALA A 13 15.81 0.74 -1.06
N THR A 14 15.56 0.02 -2.14
CA THR A 14 16.03 -1.35 -2.37
C THR A 14 17.01 -1.47 -3.53
N TRP A 15 17.24 -0.36 -4.25
CA TRP A 15 18.24 -0.22 -5.31
C TRP A 15 18.76 1.21 -5.43
N VAL A 16 19.80 1.38 -6.21
CA VAL A 16 20.42 2.69 -6.46
C VAL A 16 19.51 3.55 -7.34
N PRO A 17 19.39 4.88 -7.08
CA PRO A 17 18.69 5.79 -7.98
C PRO A 17 19.14 5.65 -9.43
N GLY A 18 18.18 5.64 -10.36
CA GLY A 18 18.44 5.43 -11.78
C GLY A 18 18.46 3.97 -12.23
N THR A 19 18.32 3.00 -11.32
CA THR A 19 18.13 1.59 -11.70
C THR A 19 16.79 1.43 -12.42
N PRO A 20 16.77 0.91 -13.67
CA PRO A 20 15.52 0.70 -14.39
C PRO A 20 14.68 -0.36 -13.67
N GLY A 21 13.38 -0.12 -13.53
CA GLY A 21 12.43 -1.15 -13.11
C GLY A 21 12.39 -2.32 -14.13
N HIS A 22 12.02 -3.52 -13.68
CA HIS A 22 11.96 -4.73 -14.52
C HIS A 22 13.27 -5.08 -15.23
N SER A 23 14.42 -4.79 -14.60
CA SER A 23 15.75 -5.04 -15.12
C SER A 23 16.50 -6.10 -14.29
N TRP A 24 17.53 -6.71 -14.88
CA TRP A 24 18.39 -7.62 -14.13
C TRP A 24 19.13 -6.90 -12.98
N GLN A 25 19.42 -5.59 -13.12
CA GLN A 25 20.04 -4.77 -12.07
C GLN A 25 19.11 -4.66 -10.85
N ALA A 26 17.80 -4.45 -11.07
CA ALA A 26 16.80 -4.41 -9.99
C ALA A 26 16.71 -5.77 -9.29
N VAL A 27 16.72 -6.86 -10.06
CA VAL A 27 16.73 -8.24 -9.51
C VAL A 27 17.99 -8.49 -8.69
N ALA A 28 19.17 -8.14 -9.21
CA ALA A 28 20.43 -8.30 -8.51
C ALA A 28 20.48 -7.49 -7.20
N ALA A 29 20.01 -6.23 -7.23
CA ALA A 29 19.95 -5.37 -6.05
C ALA A 29 19.07 -5.97 -4.93
N GLY A 30 18.02 -6.70 -5.28
CA GLY A 30 17.16 -7.41 -4.33
C GLY A 30 17.92 -8.46 -3.48
N GLY A 31 18.93 -9.09 -4.04
CA GLY A 31 19.82 -10.02 -3.34
C GLY A 31 21.04 -9.39 -2.66
N MET A 32 21.23 -8.10 -2.80
CA MET A 32 22.36 -7.37 -2.21
C MET A 32 22.01 -6.69 -0.89
N SER A 33 23.02 -6.16 -0.21
CA SER A 33 22.85 -5.49 1.08
C SER A 33 21.90 -4.28 1.04
N ILE A 34 21.81 -3.57 -0.08
CA ILE A 34 20.87 -2.46 -0.25
C ILE A 34 19.42 -2.97 -0.25
N GLY A 35 19.13 -4.05 -0.96
CA GLY A 35 17.82 -4.69 -0.97
C GLY A 35 17.43 -5.19 0.42
N HIS A 36 18.33 -5.90 1.09
CA HIS A 36 18.10 -6.42 2.45
C HIS A 36 17.86 -5.29 3.46
N LYS A 37 18.63 -4.19 3.41
CA LYS A 37 18.43 -3.03 4.29
C LYS A 37 17.08 -2.37 4.05
N GLY A 38 16.69 -2.18 2.78
CA GLY A 38 15.39 -1.63 2.43
C GLY A 38 14.23 -2.52 2.92
N MET A 39 14.36 -3.84 2.77
CA MET A 39 13.38 -4.81 3.28
C MET A 39 13.27 -4.77 4.82
N LEU A 40 14.40 -4.74 5.52
CA LEU A 40 14.40 -4.67 6.98
C LEU A 40 13.79 -3.36 7.50
N LEU A 41 14.06 -2.24 6.84
CA LEU A 41 13.43 -0.97 7.17
C LEU A 41 11.91 -1.01 6.92
N ALA A 42 11.48 -1.58 5.78
CA ALA A 42 10.06 -1.74 5.50
C ALA A 42 9.35 -2.60 6.54
N LYS A 43 9.97 -3.72 6.96
CA LYS A 43 9.47 -4.57 8.04
C LYS A 43 9.29 -3.78 9.34
N GLU A 44 10.29 -2.97 9.71
CA GLU A 44 10.26 -2.16 10.93
C GLU A 44 9.12 -1.13 10.89
N LEU A 45 9.00 -0.39 9.78
CA LEU A 45 7.95 0.60 9.59
C LEU A 45 6.56 -0.03 9.65
N LEU A 46 6.36 -1.19 9.00
CA LEU A 46 5.09 -1.91 9.06
C LEU A 46 4.76 -2.37 10.49
N PHE A 47 5.77 -2.88 11.21
CA PHE A 47 5.57 -3.33 12.59
C PHE A 47 5.19 -2.18 13.51
N VAL A 48 5.94 -1.07 13.47
CA VAL A 48 5.66 0.11 14.31
C VAL A 48 4.29 0.71 13.97
N THR A 49 3.99 0.88 12.68
CA THR A 49 2.69 1.40 12.23
C THR A 49 1.55 0.49 12.68
N GLY A 50 1.68 -0.82 12.47
CA GLY A 50 0.66 -1.78 12.91
C GLY A 50 0.46 -1.75 14.42
N LYS A 51 1.54 -1.71 15.20
CA LYS A 51 1.48 -1.59 16.65
C LYS A 51 0.73 -0.32 17.08
N GLU A 52 1.07 0.83 16.49
CA GLU A 52 0.39 2.10 16.80
C GLU A 52 -1.11 2.04 16.47
N LEU A 53 -1.48 1.47 15.32
CA LEU A 53 -2.88 1.30 14.94
C LEU A 53 -3.66 0.40 15.91
N PHE A 54 -3.02 -0.62 16.49
CA PHE A 54 -3.66 -1.49 17.48
C PHE A 54 -3.77 -0.89 18.87
N LEU A 55 -2.87 0.02 19.24
CA LEU A 55 -2.80 0.58 20.58
C LEU A 55 -3.40 1.99 20.69
N ASN A 56 -3.64 2.66 19.57
CA ASN A 56 -4.08 4.05 19.53
C ASN A 56 -5.35 4.19 18.68
N GLU A 57 -6.51 4.07 19.34
CA GLU A 57 -7.82 4.19 18.71
C GLU A 57 -8.03 5.60 18.12
N GLU A 58 -7.53 6.65 18.80
CA GLU A 58 -7.64 8.02 18.31
C GLU A 58 -6.99 8.20 16.93
N LEU A 59 -5.88 7.51 16.66
CA LEU A 59 -5.21 7.54 15.36
C LEU A 59 -6.12 6.99 14.26
N ILE A 60 -6.84 5.91 14.56
CA ILE A 60 -7.79 5.29 13.63
C ILE A 60 -8.96 6.23 13.35
N ASP A 61 -9.49 6.86 14.38
CA ASP A 61 -10.63 7.78 14.23
C ASP A 61 -10.25 9.03 13.45
N ARG A 62 -9.07 9.59 13.68
CA ARG A 62 -8.53 10.69 12.88
C ARG A 62 -8.35 10.31 11.41
N ALA A 63 -7.84 9.12 11.13
CA ALA A 63 -7.67 8.65 9.76
C ALA A 63 -9.01 8.44 9.04
N LYS A 64 -10.05 7.96 9.75
CA LYS A 64 -11.41 7.85 9.21
C LYS A 64 -12.02 9.22 8.93
N GLU A 65 -11.84 10.17 9.85
CA GLU A 65 -12.33 11.53 9.69
C GLU A 65 -11.67 12.22 8.49
N GLU A 66 -10.36 12.12 8.34
CA GLU A 66 -9.63 12.63 7.17
C GLU A 66 -10.17 12.04 5.86
N LEU A 67 -10.38 10.72 5.80
CA LEU A 67 -10.99 10.07 4.64
C LEU A 67 -12.40 10.59 4.37
N HIS A 68 -13.21 10.74 5.41
CA HIS A 68 -14.59 11.25 5.29
C HIS A 68 -14.61 12.69 4.73
N GLN A 69 -13.74 13.55 5.23
CA GLN A 69 -13.59 14.92 4.73
C GLN A 69 -13.11 14.94 3.27
N ALA A 70 -12.13 14.10 2.93
CA ALA A 70 -11.57 14.06 1.57
C ALA A 70 -12.56 13.57 0.51
N ARG A 71 -13.43 12.61 0.84
CA ARG A 71 -14.42 12.07 -0.11
C ARG A 71 -15.77 12.78 -0.08
N GLY A 72 -16.04 13.58 0.95
CA GLY A 72 -17.32 14.25 1.18
C GLY A 72 -18.40 13.35 1.80
N PRO A 73 -19.43 13.99 2.44
CA PRO A 73 -20.46 13.27 3.19
C PRO A 73 -21.38 12.42 2.31
N ASP A 74 -21.59 12.83 1.07
CA ASP A 74 -22.53 12.17 0.13
C ASP A 74 -21.85 11.13 -0.74
N PHE A 75 -20.58 10.78 -0.45
CA PHE A 75 -19.84 9.82 -1.24
C PHE A 75 -20.47 8.42 -1.17
N ASN A 76 -20.87 7.92 -2.34
CA ASN A 76 -21.34 6.55 -2.53
C ASN A 76 -20.45 5.84 -3.56
N TYR A 77 -19.79 4.77 -3.17
CA TYR A 77 -18.92 4.01 -4.06
C TYR A 77 -19.75 3.26 -5.11
N GLN A 78 -19.51 3.57 -6.39
CA GLN A 78 -20.09 2.86 -7.51
C GLN A 78 -19.01 2.02 -8.21
N PRO A 79 -19.10 0.68 -8.21
CA PRO A 79 -18.14 -0.17 -8.91
C PRO A 79 -18.20 0.09 -10.43
N LEU A 80 -17.07 0.34 -11.06
CA LEU A 80 -16.99 0.54 -12.50
C LEU A 80 -17.38 -0.72 -13.32
N LEU A 81 -17.27 -1.89 -12.68
CA LEU A 81 -17.61 -3.17 -13.31
C LEU A 81 -19.08 -3.57 -13.13
N GLY A 82 -19.85 -2.85 -12.28
CA GLY A 82 -21.24 -3.22 -11.94
C GLY A 82 -21.31 -4.65 -11.38
N ASP A 83 -22.38 -5.35 -11.71
CA ASP A 83 -22.64 -6.72 -11.26
C ASP A 83 -22.00 -7.80 -12.13
N ARG A 84 -21.08 -7.42 -13.01
CA ARG A 84 -20.40 -8.36 -13.89
C ARG A 84 -19.58 -9.38 -13.08
N ARG A 85 -19.80 -10.67 -13.38
CA ARG A 85 -19.00 -11.74 -12.77
C ARG A 85 -17.53 -11.63 -13.20
N PRO A 86 -16.57 -11.96 -12.31
CA PRO A 86 -15.16 -12.06 -12.68
C PRO A 86 -14.97 -13.04 -13.85
N PRO A 87 -14.17 -12.69 -14.87
CA PRO A 87 -13.90 -13.57 -16.02
C PRO A 87 -12.86 -14.65 -15.64
N LEU A 88 -13.26 -15.64 -14.86
CA LEU A 88 -12.36 -16.68 -14.34
C LEU A 88 -11.95 -17.73 -15.39
N ASP A 89 -12.56 -17.69 -16.56
CA ASP A 89 -12.37 -18.65 -17.66
C ASP A 89 -11.55 -18.09 -18.83
N TYR A 90 -10.89 -16.95 -18.65
CA TYR A 90 -10.13 -16.26 -19.71
C TYR A 90 -8.89 -17.02 -20.23
N ARG A 91 -8.52 -18.14 -19.61
CA ARG A 91 -7.39 -19.02 -20.01
C ARG A 91 -7.82 -20.34 -20.59
N LYS A 92 -9.10 -20.51 -20.96
CA LYS A 92 -9.58 -21.69 -21.68
C LYS A 92 -9.27 -21.59 -23.17
#